data_a6d839b9f77ce4f3153fcbb3a5eebc63
#
_entry.id   a6d839b9f77ce4f3153fcbb3a5eebc63
#
_cell.length_a   1.000
_cell.length_b   1.000
_cell.length_c   1.000
_cell.angle_alpha   90.00
_cell.angle_beta   90.00
_cell.angle_gamma   90.00
#
_symmetry.space_group_name_H-M   'P 1'
#
loop_
_entity.id
_entity.type
_entity.pdbx_description
1 polymer ?
#
loop_
_entity_poly.entity_id
_entity_poly.type
_entity_poly.pdbx_seq_one_letter_code
_entity_poly.pdbx_strand_id
1 'polypeptide(L)'
;MLEIKGKNYGFDTLMVHAGTQPDPDTHAVALPIYQTTAYTFDSVDHAARLFELKEAGNIYSRMSDPTVDALERRIAALDGGIGALAMSSGHAVMFNTFLNLAGAGDEIVSSICIYGGAINMLGVTLDRIGIKVRFVDPDDLDAWEAAVNDRTKAFFVEGIGNPNANVADIGSLADIAHRHGIPMVVDSTFTTPYLQRPIEYGADFVIHSATKFLGGHGTAMCGIVTDAGTFDFSGNPRFPLYNEPDVSYHGVVFAKDCGKAGFITRLRTMMLRDLGACCAPLNAFLIMQGIETLSLRMRRISDSALEIARHLKAHPDVAFVNYPGLESSRYYDRVQRYLPKGAGGVFTFGLHGGRERGARLIDSLELIMHVTNVGDARTLISHPASTTHSQLSDEQLAESGIRPETVRLSVGLEDPAALIADLDQAIAA
;
A
#
# COMPACT_ATOMS: atom_id res chain seq x y z
N MET A 1 -6.44 16.74 -8.88
CA MET A 1 -4.99 17.12 -8.92
C MET A 1 -4.77 18.22 -7.92
N LEU A 2 -3.89 18.02 -6.93
CA LEU A 2 -3.52 19.09 -6.00
C LEU A 2 -2.71 20.14 -6.77
N GLU A 3 -3.22 21.35 -6.81
CA GLU A 3 -2.59 22.47 -7.48
C GLU A 3 -1.57 23.12 -6.53
N ILE A 4 -0.33 23.29 -7.00
CA ILE A 4 0.63 24.17 -6.31
C ILE A 4 0.43 25.59 -6.88
N LYS A 5 -0.01 26.51 -6.06
CA LYS A 5 -0.28 27.92 -6.43
C LYS A 5 -1.20 28.04 -7.67
N GLY A 6 -2.27 27.24 -7.75
CA GLY A 6 -3.24 27.26 -8.85
C GLY A 6 -2.75 26.69 -10.19
N LYS A 7 -1.67 25.90 -10.18
CA LYS A 7 -1.12 25.27 -11.39
C LYS A 7 -1.03 23.76 -11.24
N ASN A 8 -1.36 23.05 -12.32
CA ASN A 8 -1.19 21.61 -12.43
C ASN A 8 0.26 21.27 -12.78
N TYR A 9 0.88 20.39 -12.01
CA TYR A 9 2.24 19.92 -12.24
C TYR A 9 2.30 18.41 -12.46
N GLY A 10 3.31 17.97 -13.21
CA GLY A 10 3.60 16.55 -13.42
C GLY A 10 4.15 15.87 -12.16
N PHE A 11 4.18 14.53 -12.20
CA PHE A 11 4.57 13.68 -11.07
C PHE A 11 5.91 14.08 -10.42
N ASP A 12 6.96 14.28 -11.24
CA ASP A 12 8.31 14.57 -10.72
C ASP A 12 8.37 15.90 -9.98
N THR A 13 7.57 16.91 -10.40
CA THR A 13 7.44 18.18 -9.67
C THR A 13 6.65 18.00 -8.38
N LEU A 14 5.53 17.29 -8.40
CA LEU A 14 4.73 17.00 -7.22
C LEU A 14 5.53 16.19 -6.19
N MET A 15 6.34 15.23 -6.65
CA MET A 15 7.20 14.39 -5.82
C MET A 15 8.16 15.20 -4.94
N VAL A 16 8.62 16.36 -5.42
CA VAL A 16 9.55 17.24 -4.69
C VAL A 16 8.85 18.36 -3.93
N HIS A 17 7.75 18.91 -4.48
CA HIS A 17 7.16 20.15 -3.98
C HIS A 17 5.81 20.00 -3.26
N ALA A 18 5.03 18.95 -3.56
CA ALA A 18 3.70 18.82 -2.95
C ALA A 18 3.79 18.65 -1.43
N GLY A 19 2.87 19.29 -0.69
CA GLY A 19 2.78 19.20 0.76
C GLY A 19 3.79 20.06 1.52
N THR A 20 4.77 20.68 0.86
CA THR A 20 5.79 21.51 1.52
C THR A 20 5.83 22.93 0.94
N GLN A 21 6.22 23.86 1.77
CA GLN A 21 6.59 25.25 1.44
C GLN A 21 7.68 25.68 2.41
N PRO A 22 8.47 26.72 2.10
CA PRO A 22 9.41 27.28 3.07
C PRO A 22 8.70 27.63 4.38
N ASP A 23 9.34 27.31 5.49
CA ASP A 23 8.78 27.60 6.82
C ASP A 23 8.53 29.10 6.96
N PRO A 24 7.33 29.52 7.39
CA PRO A 24 6.97 30.94 7.40
C PRO A 24 7.76 31.78 8.39
N ASP A 25 8.25 31.19 9.47
CA ASP A 25 8.95 31.92 10.55
C ASP A 25 10.45 31.94 10.33
N THR A 26 11.05 30.81 9.91
CA THR A 26 12.50 30.65 9.76
C THR A 26 12.99 30.74 8.31
N HIS A 27 12.07 30.67 7.35
CA HIS A 27 12.36 30.51 5.92
C HIS A 27 13.19 29.27 5.54
N ALA A 28 13.17 28.23 6.42
CA ALA A 28 13.83 26.97 6.14
C ALA A 28 13.21 26.32 4.90
N VAL A 29 14.08 25.82 3.99
CA VAL A 29 13.65 25.14 2.76
C VAL A 29 13.33 23.68 3.02
N ALA A 30 14.14 23.01 3.85
CA ALA A 30 13.86 21.65 4.29
C ALA A 30 12.68 21.63 5.25
N LEU A 31 11.87 20.54 5.16
CA LEU A 31 10.73 20.35 6.07
C LEU A 31 11.19 20.30 7.52
N PRO A 32 10.72 21.17 8.43
CA PRO A 32 11.01 21.06 9.86
C PRO A 32 10.42 19.79 10.48
N ILE A 33 11.11 19.22 11.47
CA ILE A 33 10.59 18.08 12.24
C ILE A 33 9.95 18.62 13.53
N TYR A 34 8.62 18.57 13.60
CA TYR A 34 7.85 19.01 14.77
C TYR A 34 7.74 17.87 15.79
N GLN A 35 8.81 17.65 16.56
CA GLN A 35 8.87 16.60 17.59
C GLN A 35 8.23 17.11 18.89
N THR A 36 6.89 17.24 18.89
CA THR A 36 6.09 17.69 20.03
C THR A 36 4.85 16.82 20.19
N THR A 37 4.24 16.83 21.38
CA THR A 37 2.99 16.09 21.63
C THR A 37 1.76 16.98 21.59
N ALA A 38 1.88 18.28 21.90
CA ALA A 38 0.76 19.18 22.08
C ALA A 38 1.08 20.60 21.56
N TYR A 39 0.03 21.34 21.27
CA TYR A 39 0.07 22.70 20.74
C TYR A 39 -0.74 23.62 21.63
N THR A 40 -0.33 24.90 21.74
CA THR A 40 -1.06 25.94 22.48
C THR A 40 -2.24 26.45 21.66
N PHE A 41 -3.24 26.97 22.36
CA PHE A 41 -4.40 27.63 21.76
C PHE A 41 -4.35 29.13 22.05
N ASP A 42 -4.84 29.94 21.12
CA ASP A 42 -4.90 31.41 21.30
C ASP A 42 -5.98 31.80 22.31
N SER A 43 -7.05 30.99 22.44
CA SER A 43 -8.15 31.21 23.37
C SER A 43 -8.95 29.92 23.61
N VAL A 44 -9.83 29.93 24.61
CA VAL A 44 -10.79 28.84 24.87
C VAL A 44 -11.73 28.63 23.66
N ASP A 45 -12.18 29.74 23.05
CA ASP A 45 -13.04 29.66 21.85
C ASP A 45 -12.30 29.11 20.63
N HIS A 46 -11.01 29.42 20.44
CA HIS A 46 -10.18 28.82 19.43
C HIS A 46 -10.08 27.29 19.65
N ALA A 47 -9.76 26.87 20.86
CA ALA A 47 -9.73 25.44 21.21
C ALA A 47 -11.08 24.77 20.90
N ALA A 48 -12.20 25.35 21.29
CA ALA A 48 -13.53 24.78 21.04
C ALA A 48 -13.79 24.58 19.52
N ARG A 49 -13.46 25.59 18.69
CA ARG A 49 -13.66 25.47 17.23
C ARG A 49 -12.83 24.33 16.60
N LEU A 50 -11.58 24.12 17.08
CA LEU A 50 -10.73 23.02 16.63
C LEU A 50 -11.33 21.66 17.01
N PHE A 51 -11.78 21.48 18.25
CA PHE A 51 -12.40 20.24 18.73
C PHE A 51 -13.75 19.94 18.04
N GLU A 52 -14.47 20.97 17.62
CA GLU A 52 -15.74 20.86 16.89
C GLU A 52 -15.56 20.69 15.37
N LEU A 53 -14.34 20.59 14.86
CA LEU A 53 -13.99 20.52 13.42
C LEU A 53 -14.47 21.76 12.62
N LYS A 54 -14.71 22.88 13.27
CA LYS A 54 -15.10 24.15 12.63
C LYS A 54 -13.90 24.95 12.11
N GLU A 55 -12.71 24.62 12.58
CA GLU A 55 -11.45 25.23 12.19
C GLU A 55 -10.38 24.14 12.05
N ALA A 56 -9.49 24.28 11.04
CA ALA A 56 -8.36 23.38 10.86
C ALA A 56 -7.17 23.86 11.70
N GLY A 57 -6.47 22.93 12.37
CA GLY A 57 -5.29 23.27 13.17
C GLY A 57 -4.74 22.10 13.95
N ASN A 58 -3.70 22.34 14.71
CA ASN A 58 -3.02 21.33 15.50
C ASN A 58 -3.53 21.34 16.95
N ILE A 59 -3.87 20.17 17.46
CA ILE A 59 -4.32 19.97 18.85
C ILE A 59 -3.32 19.10 19.59
N TYR A 60 -3.07 17.91 19.04
CA TYR A 60 -2.24 16.88 19.65
C TYR A 60 -1.65 15.99 18.54
N SER A 61 -0.36 15.71 18.61
CA SER A 61 0.39 15.04 17.50
C SER A 61 -0.09 13.62 17.17
N ARG A 62 -0.91 12.99 18.01
CA ARG A 62 -1.57 11.73 17.64
C ARG A 62 -2.55 11.93 16.46
N MET A 63 -3.19 13.11 16.36
CA MET A 63 -4.20 13.37 15.32
C MET A 63 -3.67 14.26 14.19
N SER A 64 -2.81 15.22 14.53
CA SER A 64 -2.27 16.20 13.58
C SER A 64 -0.87 16.64 13.99
N ASP A 65 0.06 16.56 13.05
CA ASP A 65 1.44 17.02 13.22
C ASP A 65 1.90 17.63 11.89
N PRO A 66 2.52 18.83 11.86
CA PRO A 66 2.86 19.51 10.62
C PRO A 66 3.81 18.72 9.71
N THR A 67 4.75 17.94 10.28
CA THR A 67 5.66 17.09 9.50
C THR A 67 4.91 15.91 8.86
N VAL A 68 4.00 15.29 9.62
CA VAL A 68 3.15 14.20 9.13
C VAL A 68 2.14 14.70 8.09
N ASP A 69 1.53 15.88 8.32
CA ASP A 69 0.61 16.50 7.36
C ASP A 69 1.27 16.80 6.01
N ALA A 70 2.53 17.24 6.02
CA ALA A 70 3.30 17.42 4.78
C ALA A 70 3.44 16.10 3.98
N LEU A 71 3.72 14.98 4.65
CA LEU A 71 3.76 13.65 4.04
C LEU A 71 2.38 13.25 3.48
N GLU A 72 1.32 13.43 4.26
CA GLU A 72 -0.05 13.12 3.86
C GLU A 72 -0.45 13.90 2.60
N ARG A 73 -0.21 15.20 2.57
CA ARG A 73 -0.48 16.05 1.40
C ARG A 73 0.33 15.64 0.17
N ARG A 74 1.60 15.23 0.36
CA ARG A 74 2.44 14.77 -0.75
C ARG A 74 1.89 13.51 -1.38
N ILE A 75 1.56 12.50 -0.59
CA ILE A 75 1.03 11.24 -1.09
C ILE A 75 -0.35 11.43 -1.72
N ALA A 76 -1.24 12.22 -1.11
CA ALA A 76 -2.52 12.56 -1.71
C ALA A 76 -2.35 13.19 -3.11
N ALA A 77 -1.37 14.10 -3.28
CA ALA A 77 -1.07 14.69 -4.58
C ALA A 77 -0.53 13.69 -5.60
N LEU A 78 0.34 12.76 -5.17
CA LEU A 78 0.97 11.76 -6.03
C LEU A 78 -0.03 10.69 -6.47
N ASP A 79 -0.90 10.23 -5.59
CA ASP A 79 -1.99 9.28 -5.90
C ASP A 79 -3.13 9.95 -6.70
N GLY A 80 -3.31 11.27 -6.55
CA GLY A 80 -4.41 12.03 -7.14
C GLY A 80 -5.68 12.02 -6.30
N GLY A 81 -5.56 11.79 -4.98
CA GLY A 81 -6.65 11.83 -4.02
C GLY A 81 -6.94 13.21 -3.47
N ILE A 82 -8.02 13.32 -2.68
CA ILE A 82 -8.44 14.56 -2.01
C ILE A 82 -7.76 14.73 -0.65
N GLY A 83 -7.27 13.65 -0.05
CA GLY A 83 -6.59 13.64 1.23
C GLY A 83 -5.94 12.29 1.50
N ALA A 84 -5.01 12.28 2.46
CA ALA A 84 -4.37 11.06 2.93
C ALA A 84 -4.21 11.07 4.44
N LEU A 85 -4.00 9.89 5.05
CA LEU A 85 -3.75 9.74 6.47
C LEU A 85 -2.58 8.78 6.70
N ALA A 86 -1.56 9.24 7.44
CA ALA A 86 -0.39 8.45 7.79
C ALA A 86 -0.54 7.82 9.18
N MET A 87 -0.15 6.55 9.28
CA MET A 87 -0.15 5.77 10.51
C MET A 87 1.19 5.08 10.73
N SER A 88 1.36 4.42 11.87
CA SER A 88 2.62 3.81 12.30
C SER A 88 3.15 2.70 11.38
N SER A 89 2.30 2.06 10.58
CA SER A 89 2.69 0.97 9.67
C SER A 89 1.62 0.70 8.62
N GLY A 90 1.96 -0.05 7.55
CA GLY A 90 1.01 -0.54 6.56
C GLY A 90 -0.11 -1.39 7.17
N HIS A 91 0.21 -2.26 8.14
CA HIS A 91 -0.81 -3.03 8.89
C HIS A 91 -1.74 -2.13 9.70
N ALA A 92 -1.21 -1.11 10.37
CA ALA A 92 -2.04 -0.17 11.13
C ALA A 92 -3.03 0.56 10.20
N VAL A 93 -2.58 1.03 9.04
CA VAL A 93 -3.44 1.67 8.05
C VAL A 93 -4.50 0.70 7.54
N MET A 94 -4.11 -0.50 7.12
CA MET A 94 -5.03 -1.51 6.58
C MET A 94 -6.11 -1.88 7.62
N PHE A 95 -5.71 -2.20 8.83
CA PHE A 95 -6.62 -2.54 9.93
C PHE A 95 -7.61 -1.41 10.22
N ASN A 96 -7.12 -0.17 10.37
CA ASN A 96 -7.96 0.99 10.65
C ASN A 96 -8.87 1.35 9.47
N THR A 97 -8.43 1.17 8.22
CA THR A 97 -9.25 1.36 7.02
C THR A 97 -10.46 0.41 7.05
N PHE A 98 -10.24 -0.86 7.33
CA PHE A 98 -11.36 -1.81 7.39
C PHE A 98 -12.28 -1.60 8.59
N LEU A 99 -11.76 -1.22 9.76
CA LEU A 99 -12.60 -0.82 10.90
C LEU A 99 -13.38 0.47 10.64
N ASN A 100 -12.86 1.34 9.79
CA ASN A 100 -13.57 2.55 9.37
C ASN A 100 -14.75 2.24 8.44
N LEU A 101 -14.70 1.12 7.70
CA LEU A 101 -15.74 0.70 6.75
C LEU A 101 -16.71 -0.34 7.31
N ALA A 102 -16.23 -1.22 8.19
CA ALA A 102 -16.93 -2.41 8.66
C ALA A 102 -16.94 -2.53 10.18
N GLY A 103 -17.97 -3.14 10.72
CA GLY A 103 -18.12 -3.51 12.13
C GLY A 103 -18.46 -5.00 12.31
N ALA A 104 -18.70 -5.40 13.56
CA ALA A 104 -19.10 -6.78 13.87
C ALA A 104 -20.37 -7.18 13.12
N GLY A 105 -20.32 -8.31 12.43
CA GLY A 105 -21.40 -8.83 11.57
C GLY A 105 -21.23 -8.47 10.09
N ASP A 106 -20.33 -7.55 9.74
CA ASP A 106 -20.04 -7.18 8.35
C ASP A 106 -19.02 -8.11 7.69
N GLU A 107 -18.91 -7.99 6.37
CA GLU A 107 -18.02 -8.81 5.54
C GLU A 107 -17.18 -7.95 4.59
N ILE A 108 -15.98 -8.47 4.26
CA ILE A 108 -15.07 -7.92 3.26
C ILE A 108 -14.80 -9.02 2.22
N VAL A 109 -14.74 -8.67 0.95
CA VAL A 109 -14.26 -9.58 -0.10
C VAL A 109 -12.83 -9.17 -0.47
N SER A 110 -11.91 -10.10 -0.36
CA SER A 110 -10.47 -9.88 -0.57
C SER A 110 -9.90 -10.84 -1.59
N SER A 111 -8.93 -10.38 -2.37
CA SER A 111 -8.08 -11.30 -3.12
C SER A 111 -7.35 -12.26 -2.17
N ILE A 112 -7.20 -13.52 -2.59
CA ILE A 112 -6.33 -14.50 -1.92
C ILE A 112 -4.84 -14.25 -2.25
N CYS A 113 -4.55 -13.55 -3.35
CA CYS A 113 -3.19 -13.26 -3.82
C CYS A 113 -2.67 -11.95 -3.22
N ILE A 114 -2.55 -11.90 -1.91
CA ILE A 114 -2.06 -10.73 -1.15
C ILE A 114 -0.97 -11.15 -0.17
N TYR A 115 -0.35 -10.17 0.48
CA TYR A 115 0.68 -10.38 1.49
C TYR A 115 0.20 -11.32 2.60
N GLY A 116 1.02 -12.32 2.96
CA GLY A 116 0.65 -13.35 3.94
C GLY A 116 0.26 -12.78 5.32
N GLY A 117 0.91 -11.69 5.76
CA GLY A 117 0.49 -10.98 6.97
C GLY A 117 -0.89 -10.34 6.85
N ALA A 118 -1.27 -9.86 5.66
CA ALA A 118 -2.62 -9.35 5.39
C ALA A 118 -3.65 -10.48 5.40
N ILE A 119 -3.34 -11.64 4.83
CA ILE A 119 -4.22 -12.83 4.91
C ILE A 119 -4.51 -13.18 6.38
N ASN A 120 -3.47 -13.22 7.23
CA ASN A 120 -3.64 -13.52 8.65
C ASN A 120 -4.45 -12.43 9.38
N MET A 121 -4.16 -11.16 9.13
CA MET A 121 -4.90 -10.05 9.74
C MET A 121 -6.37 -10.07 9.33
N LEU A 122 -6.67 -10.24 8.05
CA LEU A 122 -8.03 -10.28 7.51
C LEU A 122 -8.77 -11.54 7.96
N GLY A 123 -8.18 -12.72 7.79
CA GLY A 123 -8.84 -13.99 8.04
C GLY A 123 -8.93 -14.41 9.51
N VAL A 124 -8.02 -13.91 10.37
CA VAL A 124 -7.96 -14.31 11.79
C VAL A 124 -8.24 -13.15 12.72
N THR A 125 -7.54 -12.01 12.56
CA THR A 125 -7.66 -10.91 13.52
C THR A 125 -9.01 -10.20 13.39
N LEU A 126 -9.45 -9.88 12.16
CA LEU A 126 -10.76 -9.26 11.92
C LEU A 126 -11.91 -10.23 12.29
N ASP A 127 -11.74 -11.54 12.05
CA ASP A 127 -12.73 -12.54 12.43
C ASP A 127 -12.99 -12.56 13.95
N ARG A 128 -11.94 -12.38 14.77
CA ARG A 128 -12.06 -12.31 16.24
C ARG A 128 -12.88 -11.12 16.74
N ILE A 129 -12.99 -10.06 15.95
CA ILE A 129 -13.81 -8.88 16.25
C ILE A 129 -15.12 -8.87 15.47
N GLY A 130 -15.46 -10.00 14.83
CA GLY A 130 -16.74 -10.23 14.18
C GLY A 130 -16.84 -9.76 12.73
N ILE A 131 -15.76 -9.35 12.08
CA ILE A 131 -15.72 -9.00 10.66
C ILE A 131 -15.23 -10.20 9.87
N LYS A 132 -16.06 -10.75 8.98
CA LYS A 132 -15.71 -11.90 8.16
C LYS A 132 -15.01 -11.46 6.87
N VAL A 133 -14.09 -12.28 6.36
CA VAL A 133 -13.44 -12.03 5.08
C VAL A 133 -13.61 -13.24 4.17
N ARG A 134 -14.05 -12.97 2.93
CA ARG A 134 -14.13 -13.96 1.86
C ARG A 134 -12.95 -13.75 0.93
N PHE A 135 -12.10 -14.76 0.84
CA PHE A 135 -10.98 -14.75 -0.10
C PHE A 135 -11.39 -15.33 -1.44
N VAL A 136 -11.06 -14.61 -2.52
CA VAL A 136 -11.44 -14.94 -3.90
C VAL A 136 -10.20 -14.86 -4.80
N ASP A 137 -10.15 -15.69 -5.83
CA ASP A 137 -9.12 -15.55 -6.88
C ASP A 137 -9.29 -14.20 -7.59
N PRO A 138 -8.24 -13.35 -7.66
CA PRO A 138 -8.34 -12.03 -8.29
C PRO A 138 -8.66 -12.07 -9.79
N ASP A 139 -8.51 -13.22 -10.45
CA ASP A 139 -8.78 -13.40 -11.87
C ASP A 139 -10.19 -13.95 -12.17
N ASP A 140 -10.94 -14.40 -11.15
CA ASP A 140 -12.29 -14.93 -11.28
C ASP A 140 -13.35 -13.85 -10.94
N LEU A 141 -13.70 -13.02 -11.92
CA LEU A 141 -14.67 -11.94 -11.75
C LEU A 141 -16.08 -12.43 -11.37
N ASP A 142 -16.49 -13.61 -11.83
CA ASP A 142 -17.77 -14.20 -11.48
C ASP A 142 -17.82 -14.61 -10.00
N ALA A 143 -16.71 -15.10 -9.45
CA ALA A 143 -16.59 -15.40 -8.03
C ALA A 143 -16.62 -14.13 -7.17
N TRP A 144 -16.06 -13.01 -7.63
CA TRP A 144 -16.18 -11.72 -6.95
C TRP A 144 -17.62 -11.23 -6.91
N GLU A 145 -18.35 -11.29 -8.03
CA GLU A 145 -19.77 -10.95 -8.10
C GLU A 145 -20.59 -11.83 -7.14
N ALA A 146 -20.36 -13.16 -7.16
CA ALA A 146 -21.06 -14.12 -6.32
C ALA A 146 -20.74 -13.99 -4.82
N ALA A 147 -19.59 -13.42 -4.47
CA ALA A 147 -19.19 -13.23 -3.07
C ALA A 147 -19.91 -12.05 -2.39
N VAL A 148 -20.52 -11.14 -3.16
CA VAL A 148 -21.22 -9.98 -2.61
C VAL A 148 -22.53 -10.39 -1.93
N ASN A 149 -22.79 -9.81 -0.75
CA ASN A 149 -24.07 -9.89 -0.06
C ASN A 149 -24.38 -8.57 0.67
N ASP A 150 -25.49 -8.50 1.40
CA ASP A 150 -25.93 -7.26 2.09
C ASP A 150 -24.97 -6.78 3.18
N ARG A 151 -24.10 -7.65 3.68
CA ARG A 151 -23.09 -7.34 4.72
C ARG A 151 -21.73 -6.93 4.14
N THR A 152 -21.51 -7.09 2.83
CA THR A 152 -20.25 -6.73 2.20
C THR A 152 -20.02 -5.22 2.25
N LYS A 153 -18.84 -4.78 2.75
CA LYS A 153 -18.48 -3.37 2.98
C LYS A 153 -17.34 -2.88 2.11
N ALA A 154 -16.50 -3.77 1.59
CA ALA A 154 -15.36 -3.39 0.74
C ALA A 154 -14.89 -4.55 -0.12
N PHE A 155 -14.31 -4.21 -1.26
CA PHE A 155 -13.40 -5.08 -2.02
C PHE A 155 -11.97 -4.69 -1.74
N PHE A 156 -11.06 -5.68 -1.67
CA PHE A 156 -9.64 -5.46 -1.41
C PHE A 156 -8.74 -6.31 -2.31
N VAL A 157 -7.77 -5.65 -2.96
CA VAL A 157 -6.70 -6.31 -3.74
C VAL A 157 -5.36 -5.60 -3.52
N GLU A 158 -4.26 -6.28 -3.87
CA GLU A 158 -2.98 -5.64 -4.13
C GLU A 158 -2.84 -5.36 -5.63
N GLY A 159 -2.35 -4.19 -6.02
CA GLY A 159 -2.13 -3.83 -7.43
C GLY A 159 -1.16 -4.78 -8.13
N ILE A 160 -0.07 -5.15 -7.44
CA ILE A 160 0.77 -6.31 -7.73
C ILE A 160 0.80 -7.18 -6.48
N GLY A 161 0.31 -8.39 -6.60
CA GLY A 161 0.17 -9.33 -5.47
C GLY A 161 1.48 -9.94 -5.00
N ASN A 162 1.53 -10.29 -3.73
CA ASN A 162 2.68 -10.85 -3.04
C ASN A 162 2.39 -12.29 -2.60
N PRO A 163 3.21 -13.31 -2.95
CA PRO A 163 4.52 -13.17 -3.60
C PRO A 163 4.52 -13.32 -5.13
N ASN A 164 3.44 -13.79 -5.74
CA ASN A 164 3.44 -14.31 -7.11
C ASN A 164 3.41 -13.24 -8.21
N ALA A 165 3.44 -11.95 -7.84
CA ALA A 165 3.46 -10.81 -8.77
C ALA A 165 2.31 -10.83 -9.81
N ASN A 166 1.13 -11.36 -9.44
CA ASN A 166 -0.10 -11.21 -10.22
C ASN A 166 -0.52 -9.73 -10.29
N VAL A 167 -1.09 -9.31 -11.41
CA VAL A 167 -1.60 -7.94 -11.60
C VAL A 167 -3.11 -7.95 -11.54
N ALA A 168 -3.71 -7.23 -10.58
CA ALA A 168 -5.16 -7.14 -10.44
C ALA A 168 -5.80 -6.35 -11.59
N ASP A 169 -6.98 -6.80 -12.05
CA ASP A 169 -7.83 -6.04 -12.98
C ASP A 169 -8.67 -5.03 -12.18
N ILE A 170 -8.02 -3.95 -11.73
CA ILE A 170 -8.62 -2.95 -10.84
C ILE A 170 -9.91 -2.38 -11.42
N GLY A 171 -9.92 -2.06 -12.73
CA GLY A 171 -11.08 -1.46 -13.38
C GLY A 171 -12.31 -2.37 -13.34
N SER A 172 -12.15 -3.64 -13.71
CA SER A 172 -13.25 -4.60 -13.69
C SER A 172 -13.76 -4.87 -12.27
N LEU A 173 -12.84 -4.97 -11.27
CA LEU A 173 -13.22 -5.17 -9.88
C LEU A 173 -13.91 -3.94 -9.29
N ALA A 174 -13.45 -2.73 -9.60
CA ALA A 174 -14.11 -1.48 -9.19
C ALA A 174 -15.51 -1.37 -9.76
N ASP A 175 -15.71 -1.72 -11.05
CA ASP A 175 -17.03 -1.72 -11.69
C ASP A 175 -17.99 -2.69 -10.97
N ILE A 176 -17.53 -3.87 -10.55
CA ILE A 176 -18.33 -4.81 -9.75
C ILE A 176 -18.67 -4.18 -8.40
N ALA A 177 -17.68 -3.70 -7.66
CA ALA A 177 -17.87 -3.11 -6.34
C ALA A 177 -18.89 -1.96 -6.38
N HIS A 178 -18.74 -1.03 -7.32
CA HIS A 178 -19.58 0.17 -7.43
C HIS A 178 -21.03 -0.18 -7.82
N ARG A 179 -21.27 -1.19 -8.68
CA ARG A 179 -22.65 -1.64 -8.98
C ARG A 179 -23.39 -2.10 -7.72
N HIS A 180 -22.67 -2.59 -6.73
CA HIS A 180 -23.23 -3.02 -5.44
C HIS A 180 -23.17 -1.95 -4.34
N GLY A 181 -22.73 -0.73 -4.65
CA GLY A 181 -22.58 0.34 -3.66
C GLY A 181 -21.49 0.06 -2.62
N ILE A 182 -20.39 -0.60 -3.04
CA ILE A 182 -19.27 -1.01 -2.20
C ILE A 182 -18.00 -0.31 -2.70
N PRO A 183 -17.14 0.24 -1.81
CA PRO A 183 -15.88 0.85 -2.23
C PRO A 183 -14.82 -0.20 -2.59
N MET A 184 -13.92 0.21 -3.52
CA MET A 184 -12.74 -0.54 -3.92
C MET A 184 -11.51 -0.03 -3.17
N VAL A 185 -10.83 -0.90 -2.42
CA VAL A 185 -9.58 -0.63 -1.71
C VAL A 185 -8.44 -1.34 -2.42
N VAL A 186 -7.37 -0.61 -2.76
CA VAL A 186 -6.20 -1.17 -3.43
C VAL A 186 -4.94 -0.90 -2.61
N ASP A 187 -4.20 -1.94 -2.26
CA ASP A 187 -2.84 -1.79 -1.74
C ASP A 187 -1.86 -1.62 -2.90
N SER A 188 -1.23 -0.46 -2.97
CA SER A 188 -0.29 -0.05 -4.02
C SER A 188 1.16 0.00 -3.52
N THR A 189 1.49 -0.80 -2.49
CA THR A 189 2.81 -0.83 -1.87
C THR A 189 3.92 -1.18 -2.86
N PHE A 190 3.70 -2.15 -3.77
CA PHE A 190 4.70 -2.58 -4.74
C PHE A 190 4.80 -1.67 -5.96
N THR A 191 3.68 -1.07 -6.34
CA THR A 191 3.60 -0.21 -7.52
C THR A 191 3.99 1.22 -7.24
N THR A 192 3.73 1.71 -6.04
CA THR A 192 3.84 3.13 -5.67
C THR A 192 3.00 4.04 -6.58
N PRO A 193 2.76 5.30 -6.24
CA PRO A 193 2.04 6.22 -7.13
C PRO A 193 2.76 6.49 -8.45
N TYR A 194 4.05 6.13 -8.55
CA TYR A 194 4.82 6.33 -9.77
C TYR A 194 4.48 5.34 -10.89
N LEU A 195 4.41 4.04 -10.56
CA LEU A 195 4.12 3.00 -11.56
C LEU A 195 2.62 2.86 -11.81
N GLN A 196 1.79 3.04 -10.76
CA GLN A 196 0.34 2.88 -10.83
C GLN A 196 -0.36 3.91 -9.94
N ARG A 197 -1.43 4.48 -10.46
CA ARG A 197 -2.38 5.31 -9.71
C ARG A 197 -3.75 4.63 -9.72
N PRO A 198 -4.05 3.77 -8.75
CA PRO A 198 -5.28 2.97 -8.74
C PRO A 198 -6.56 3.80 -8.83
N ILE A 199 -6.53 5.04 -8.32
CA ILE A 199 -7.65 6.01 -8.40
C ILE A 199 -8.09 6.25 -9.85
N GLU A 200 -7.14 6.29 -10.80
CA GLU A 200 -7.45 6.49 -12.22
C GLU A 200 -8.21 5.32 -12.85
N TYR A 201 -8.26 4.18 -12.12
CA TYR A 201 -8.93 2.95 -12.55
C TYR A 201 -10.11 2.55 -11.65
N GLY A 202 -10.59 3.47 -10.80
CA GLY A 202 -11.78 3.27 -9.99
C GLY A 202 -11.54 2.85 -8.54
N ALA A 203 -10.29 2.81 -8.04
CA ALA A 203 -10.07 2.64 -6.62
C ALA A 203 -10.55 3.87 -5.84
N ASP A 204 -11.27 3.64 -4.75
CA ASP A 204 -11.75 4.69 -3.85
C ASP A 204 -10.74 4.98 -2.75
N PHE A 205 -10.05 3.93 -2.27
CA PHE A 205 -9.02 4.06 -1.25
C PHE A 205 -7.76 3.33 -1.69
N VAL A 206 -6.62 4.02 -1.55
CA VAL A 206 -5.29 3.46 -1.89
C VAL A 206 -4.45 3.36 -0.65
N ILE A 207 -3.98 2.15 -0.34
CA ILE A 207 -3.11 1.87 0.81
C ILE A 207 -1.67 1.73 0.34
N HIS A 208 -0.74 2.25 1.15
CA HIS A 208 0.69 2.05 0.99
C HIS A 208 1.33 1.66 2.32
N SER A 209 2.10 0.59 2.35
CA SER A 209 3.16 0.46 3.34
C SER A 209 4.33 1.35 2.91
N ALA A 210 4.35 2.59 3.40
CA ALA A 210 5.38 3.56 3.05
C ALA A 210 6.78 3.15 3.53
N THR A 211 6.85 2.18 4.44
CA THR A 211 8.06 1.47 4.88
C THR A 211 8.87 0.90 3.71
N LYS A 212 8.20 0.53 2.60
CA LYS A 212 8.76 -0.17 1.45
C LYS A 212 9.30 0.81 0.41
N PHE A 213 8.93 0.69 -0.84
CA PHE A 213 9.43 1.50 -1.95
C PHE A 213 9.28 3.01 -1.79
N LEU A 214 8.25 3.51 -1.08
CA LEU A 214 8.10 4.95 -0.83
C LEU A 214 9.28 5.50 -0.03
N GLY A 215 9.59 4.91 1.12
CA GLY A 215 10.77 5.25 1.90
C GLY A 215 12.06 4.76 1.23
N GLY A 216 12.08 3.52 0.77
CA GLY A 216 13.11 2.94 -0.09
C GLY A 216 14.48 2.69 0.55
N HIS A 217 14.63 2.82 1.87
CA HIS A 217 15.93 2.74 2.56
C HIS A 217 15.91 1.79 3.77
N GLY A 218 14.75 1.19 4.11
CA GLY A 218 14.63 0.29 5.26
C GLY A 218 14.84 0.95 6.64
N THR A 219 14.68 2.28 6.73
CA THR A 219 15.01 3.07 7.92
C THR A 219 13.82 3.48 8.76
N ALA A 220 12.62 3.56 8.18
CA ALA A 220 11.43 4.08 8.83
C ALA A 220 10.18 3.24 8.52
N MET A 221 9.35 3.01 9.53
CA MET A 221 8.04 2.37 9.37
C MET A 221 6.95 3.43 9.28
N CYS A 222 6.08 3.29 8.26
CA CYS A 222 4.91 4.12 8.08
C CYS A 222 3.90 3.41 7.17
N GLY A 223 2.61 3.63 7.37
CA GLY A 223 1.54 3.28 6.45
C GLY A 223 0.75 4.51 6.07
N ILE A 224 0.20 4.56 4.88
CA ILE A 224 -0.59 5.70 4.41
C ILE A 224 -1.81 5.17 3.66
N VAL A 225 -2.97 5.78 3.88
CA VAL A 225 -4.14 5.59 3.02
C VAL A 225 -4.52 6.91 2.38
N THR A 226 -4.78 6.85 1.08
CA THR A 226 -5.27 7.99 0.28
C THR A 226 -6.75 7.78 -0.02
N ASP A 227 -7.55 8.83 0.17
CA ASP A 227 -8.97 8.91 -0.18
C ASP A 227 -9.11 9.60 -1.54
N ALA A 228 -9.70 8.92 -2.51
CA ALA A 228 -9.99 9.48 -3.83
C ALA A 228 -11.09 10.56 -3.79
N GLY A 229 -11.97 10.51 -2.79
CA GLY A 229 -13.16 11.36 -2.70
C GLY A 229 -14.22 11.03 -3.77
N THR A 230 -14.19 9.82 -4.30
CA THR A 230 -15.09 9.34 -5.36
C THR A 230 -16.26 8.54 -4.82
N PHE A 231 -16.06 7.81 -3.72
CA PHE A 231 -17.13 7.00 -3.13
C PHE A 231 -18.12 7.87 -2.34
N ASP A 232 -19.39 7.80 -2.71
CA ASP A 232 -20.47 8.52 -2.03
C ASP A 232 -21.12 7.62 -0.98
N PHE A 233 -20.91 7.97 0.28
CA PHE A 233 -21.58 7.31 1.42
C PHE A 233 -22.99 7.80 1.66
N SER A 234 -23.41 8.95 1.07
CA SER A 234 -24.68 9.62 1.37
C SER A 234 -25.87 8.75 1.03
N GLY A 235 -26.69 8.45 2.03
CA GLY A 235 -27.91 7.65 1.85
C GLY A 235 -27.64 6.17 1.52
N ASN A 236 -26.39 5.71 1.54
CA ASN A 236 -26.07 4.31 1.30
C ASN A 236 -26.36 3.50 2.57
N PRO A 237 -27.36 2.59 2.57
CA PRO A 237 -27.79 1.85 3.76
C PRO A 237 -26.73 0.86 4.27
N ARG A 238 -25.72 0.54 3.44
CA ARG A 238 -24.59 -0.30 3.85
C ARG A 238 -23.71 0.37 4.90
N PHE A 239 -23.73 1.71 4.97
CA PHE A 239 -22.79 2.49 5.79
C PHE A 239 -23.51 3.39 6.81
N PRO A 240 -24.22 2.81 7.82
CA PRO A 240 -24.90 3.62 8.84
C PRO A 240 -23.91 4.50 9.63
N LEU A 241 -22.67 4.03 9.86
CA LEU A 241 -21.61 4.80 10.53
C LEU A 241 -21.26 6.14 9.88
N TYR A 242 -21.64 6.35 8.63
CA TYR A 242 -21.45 7.62 7.92
C TYR A 242 -22.72 8.46 7.83
N ASN A 243 -23.90 7.82 7.97
CA ASN A 243 -25.20 8.44 7.73
C ASN A 243 -25.96 8.75 9.02
N GLU A 244 -25.53 8.21 10.16
CA GLU A 244 -26.13 8.46 11.47
C GLU A 244 -25.29 9.44 12.29
N PRO A 245 -25.89 10.23 13.21
CA PRO A 245 -25.14 11.11 14.11
C PRO A 245 -24.19 10.32 15.00
N ASP A 246 -22.90 10.65 14.94
CA ASP A 246 -21.88 9.99 15.77
C ASP A 246 -21.94 10.48 17.21
N VAL A 247 -22.19 9.57 18.14
CA VAL A 247 -22.39 9.88 19.57
C VAL A 247 -21.11 10.33 20.27
N SER A 248 -19.94 9.95 19.73
CA SER A 248 -18.63 10.29 20.32
C SER A 248 -18.04 11.58 19.74
N TYR A 249 -18.68 12.14 18.70
CA TYR A 249 -18.19 13.34 18.03
C TYR A 249 -19.31 14.38 17.78
N HIS A 250 -19.95 14.81 18.86
CA HIS A 250 -20.95 15.90 18.87
C HIS A 250 -22.13 15.72 17.87
N GLY A 251 -22.45 14.49 17.48
CA GLY A 251 -23.53 14.20 16.54
C GLY A 251 -23.21 14.48 15.07
N VAL A 252 -21.93 14.56 14.69
CA VAL A 252 -21.50 14.70 13.29
C VAL A 252 -22.03 13.54 12.46
N VAL A 253 -22.60 13.86 11.30
CA VAL A 253 -22.98 12.91 10.24
C VAL A 253 -21.92 13.00 9.13
N PHE A 254 -20.93 12.12 9.14
CA PHE A 254 -19.73 12.25 8.32
C PHE A 254 -20.01 12.40 6.82
N ALA A 255 -20.98 11.64 6.26
CA ALA A 255 -21.34 11.76 4.87
C ALA A 255 -21.93 13.13 4.51
N LYS A 256 -22.72 13.72 5.41
CA LYS A 256 -23.37 15.02 5.21
C LYS A 256 -22.45 16.20 5.55
N ASP A 257 -21.84 16.16 6.75
CA ASP A 257 -21.15 17.31 7.31
C ASP A 257 -19.72 17.45 6.78
N CYS A 258 -19.09 16.34 6.36
CA CYS A 258 -17.76 16.30 5.75
C CYS A 258 -17.78 16.04 4.24
N GLY A 259 -18.93 15.65 3.68
CA GLY A 259 -19.09 15.37 2.25
C GLY A 259 -18.05 14.37 1.72
N LYS A 260 -17.35 14.72 0.66
CA LYS A 260 -16.33 13.85 0.03
C LYS A 260 -15.18 13.48 0.97
N ALA A 261 -14.88 14.28 1.98
CA ALA A 261 -13.85 14.01 2.97
C ALA A 261 -14.35 13.17 4.17
N GLY A 262 -15.58 12.66 4.12
CA GLY A 262 -16.20 11.89 5.19
C GLY A 262 -15.37 10.69 5.64
N PHE A 263 -14.81 9.93 4.70
CA PHE A 263 -13.97 8.77 5.02
C PHE A 263 -12.70 9.16 5.77
N ILE A 264 -11.91 10.08 5.21
CA ILE A 264 -10.61 10.43 5.77
C ILE A 264 -10.76 11.20 7.09
N THR A 265 -11.82 12.01 7.22
CA THR A 265 -12.13 12.74 8.47
C THR A 265 -12.51 11.74 9.57
N ARG A 266 -13.42 10.79 9.29
CA ARG A 266 -13.80 9.76 10.25
C ARG A 266 -12.62 8.88 10.65
N LEU A 267 -11.77 8.49 9.69
CA LEU A 267 -10.57 7.70 9.95
C LEU A 267 -9.63 8.41 10.93
N ARG A 268 -9.43 9.72 10.75
CA ARG A 268 -8.60 10.55 11.64
C ARG A 268 -9.21 10.75 13.02
N THR A 269 -10.48 11.12 13.05
CA THR A 269 -11.15 11.56 14.31
C THR A 269 -11.64 10.41 15.16
N MET A 270 -11.91 9.24 14.55
CA MET A 270 -12.38 8.05 15.24
C MET A 270 -11.25 7.01 15.38
N MET A 271 -10.74 6.50 14.26
CA MET A 271 -9.82 5.36 14.32
C MET A 271 -8.43 5.78 14.81
N LEU A 272 -7.82 6.80 14.21
CA LEU A 272 -6.48 7.25 14.63
C LEU A 272 -6.48 7.80 16.04
N ARG A 273 -7.48 8.63 16.38
CA ARG A 273 -7.60 9.21 17.73
C ARG A 273 -7.70 8.13 18.81
N ASP A 274 -8.56 7.13 18.61
CA ASP A 274 -8.93 6.18 19.65
C ASP A 274 -7.98 4.98 19.72
N LEU A 275 -7.51 4.48 18.56
CA LEU A 275 -6.58 3.33 18.49
C LEU A 275 -5.10 3.75 18.57
N GLY A 276 -4.79 5.02 18.30
CA GLY A 276 -3.50 5.63 18.61
C GLY A 276 -2.33 5.25 17.72
N ALA A 277 -2.56 4.63 16.57
CA ALA A 277 -1.51 4.16 15.65
C ALA A 277 -0.89 5.30 14.82
N CYS A 278 -0.50 6.42 15.45
CA CYS A 278 0.03 7.59 14.76
C CYS A 278 1.43 7.36 14.18
N CYS A 279 1.74 8.07 13.10
CA CYS A 279 3.08 8.13 12.53
C CYS A 279 3.98 9.05 13.36
N ALA A 280 5.22 8.66 13.61
CA ALA A 280 6.20 9.54 14.25
C ALA A 280 6.72 10.60 13.25
N PRO A 281 6.88 11.88 13.66
CA PRO A 281 7.36 12.95 12.78
C PRO A 281 8.70 12.64 12.12
N LEU A 282 9.65 12.05 12.84
CA LEU A 282 10.93 11.63 12.28
C LEU A 282 10.75 10.57 11.19
N ASN A 283 9.84 9.61 11.36
CA ASN A 283 9.56 8.61 10.32
C ASN A 283 8.95 9.27 9.08
N ALA A 284 8.01 10.20 9.27
CA ALA A 284 7.43 10.97 8.18
C ALA A 284 8.50 11.75 7.40
N PHE A 285 9.43 12.41 8.09
CA PHE A 285 10.56 13.11 7.48
C PHE A 285 11.45 12.16 6.64
N LEU A 286 11.83 11.00 7.18
CA LEU A 286 12.66 10.01 6.46
C LEU A 286 11.94 9.44 5.23
N ILE A 287 10.63 9.18 5.33
CA ILE A 287 9.81 8.76 4.20
C ILE A 287 9.73 9.85 3.12
N MET A 288 9.56 11.12 3.54
CA MET A 288 9.56 12.26 2.62
C MET A 288 10.85 12.36 1.80
N GLN A 289 12.01 12.18 2.44
CA GLN A 289 13.31 12.15 1.74
C GLN A 289 13.36 11.00 0.71
N GLY A 290 12.85 9.82 1.05
CA GLY A 290 12.73 8.71 0.11
C GLY A 290 11.85 9.04 -1.10
N ILE A 291 10.70 9.69 -0.87
CA ILE A 291 9.77 10.06 -1.92
C ILE A 291 10.40 11.03 -2.93
N GLU A 292 11.27 11.95 -2.51
CA GLU A 292 11.91 12.94 -3.39
C GLU A 292 12.75 12.34 -4.53
N THR A 293 13.08 11.05 -4.45
CA THR A 293 13.80 10.30 -5.50
C THR A 293 13.00 9.11 -6.06
N LEU A 294 11.70 9.04 -5.76
CA LEU A 294 10.88 7.87 -6.03
C LEU A 294 10.87 7.48 -7.52
N SER A 295 10.63 8.42 -8.42
CA SER A 295 10.54 8.14 -9.86
C SER A 295 11.86 7.61 -10.43
N LEU A 296 12.98 8.13 -9.96
CA LEU A 296 14.31 7.69 -10.36
C LEU A 296 14.58 6.26 -9.91
N ARG A 297 14.27 5.97 -8.63
CA ARG A 297 14.45 4.63 -8.04
C ARG A 297 13.53 3.60 -8.72
N MET A 298 12.24 3.89 -8.85
CA MET A 298 11.29 2.94 -9.41
C MET A 298 11.55 2.61 -10.87
N ARG A 299 12.02 3.59 -11.67
CA ARG A 299 12.46 3.35 -13.04
C ARG A 299 13.65 2.39 -13.06
N ARG A 300 14.73 2.73 -12.34
CA ARG A 300 15.94 1.90 -12.26
C ARG A 300 15.63 0.48 -11.77
N ILE A 301 14.85 0.36 -10.71
CA ILE A 301 14.43 -0.92 -10.14
C ILE A 301 13.64 -1.77 -11.14
N SER A 302 12.68 -1.17 -11.86
CA SER A 302 11.86 -1.91 -12.84
C SER A 302 12.69 -2.36 -14.04
N ASP A 303 13.58 -1.51 -14.55
CA ASP A 303 14.47 -1.84 -15.66
C ASP A 303 15.42 -2.98 -15.28
N SER A 304 16.06 -2.89 -14.12
CA SER A 304 16.95 -3.94 -13.59
C SER A 304 16.19 -5.25 -13.34
N ALA A 305 14.97 -5.19 -12.80
CA ALA A 305 14.15 -6.38 -12.56
C ALA A 305 13.78 -7.09 -13.87
N LEU A 306 13.47 -6.34 -14.93
CA LEU A 306 13.18 -6.92 -16.24
C LEU A 306 14.41 -7.60 -16.84
N GLU A 307 15.58 -6.97 -16.75
CA GLU A 307 16.84 -7.53 -17.22
C GLU A 307 17.19 -8.85 -16.49
N ILE A 308 17.12 -8.85 -15.15
CA ILE A 308 17.38 -10.04 -14.33
C ILE A 308 16.34 -11.14 -14.61
N ALA A 309 15.06 -10.77 -14.73
CA ALA A 309 13.99 -11.74 -15.03
C ALA A 309 14.17 -12.40 -16.41
N ARG A 310 14.61 -11.66 -17.43
CA ARG A 310 14.94 -12.20 -18.76
C ARG A 310 16.12 -13.17 -18.71
N HIS A 311 17.18 -12.79 -17.96
CA HIS A 311 18.35 -13.65 -17.76
C HIS A 311 17.96 -14.97 -17.08
N LEU A 312 17.26 -14.91 -15.95
CA LEU A 312 16.79 -16.10 -15.23
C LEU A 312 15.84 -16.95 -16.07
N LYS A 313 14.98 -16.32 -16.89
CA LYS A 313 14.07 -17.06 -17.78
C LYS A 313 14.80 -17.89 -18.83
N ALA A 314 15.99 -17.45 -19.25
CA ALA A 314 16.83 -18.16 -20.22
C ALA A 314 17.78 -19.18 -19.56
N HIS A 315 17.93 -19.17 -18.23
CA HIS A 315 18.88 -20.04 -17.52
C HIS A 315 18.36 -21.48 -17.44
N PRO A 316 19.17 -22.51 -17.80
CA PRO A 316 18.73 -23.91 -17.89
C PRO A 316 18.28 -24.52 -16.56
N ASP A 317 18.84 -24.08 -15.43
CA ASP A 317 18.49 -24.59 -14.09
C ASP A 317 17.26 -23.90 -13.48
N VAL A 318 16.72 -22.85 -14.12
CA VAL A 318 15.54 -22.14 -13.66
C VAL A 318 14.27 -22.80 -14.21
N ALA A 319 13.41 -23.27 -13.31
CA ALA A 319 12.17 -23.96 -13.65
C ALA A 319 11.07 -22.98 -14.09
N PHE A 320 10.99 -21.81 -13.46
CA PHE A 320 10.02 -20.76 -13.79
C PHE A 320 10.48 -19.38 -13.31
N VAL A 321 9.93 -18.34 -13.94
CA VAL A 321 10.01 -16.93 -13.50
C VAL A 321 8.63 -16.31 -13.59
N ASN A 322 8.12 -15.76 -12.48
CA ASN A 322 6.85 -15.04 -12.40
C ASN A 322 7.12 -13.54 -12.28
N TYR A 323 7.43 -12.90 -13.38
CA TYR A 323 7.55 -11.44 -13.47
C TYR A 323 6.55 -10.90 -14.49
N PRO A 324 5.63 -10.00 -14.08
CA PRO A 324 4.55 -9.57 -14.96
C PRO A 324 5.02 -8.73 -16.15
N GLY A 325 6.23 -8.17 -16.10
CA GLY A 325 6.85 -7.41 -17.18
C GLY A 325 7.43 -8.27 -18.33
N LEU A 326 7.50 -9.59 -18.19
CA LEU A 326 7.88 -10.49 -19.29
C LEU A 326 6.76 -10.61 -20.30
N GLU A 327 7.07 -10.54 -21.60
CA GLU A 327 6.09 -10.71 -22.70
C GLU A 327 5.35 -12.05 -22.65
N SER A 328 5.98 -13.09 -22.07
CA SER A 328 5.38 -14.41 -21.85
C SER A 328 4.48 -14.49 -20.60
N SER A 329 4.37 -13.43 -19.81
CA SER A 329 3.52 -13.41 -18.65
C SER A 329 2.04 -13.35 -19.03
N ARG A 330 1.20 -14.12 -18.33
CA ARG A 330 -0.28 -14.03 -18.47
C ARG A 330 -0.84 -12.65 -18.09
N TYR A 331 -0.07 -11.85 -17.37
CA TYR A 331 -0.44 -10.52 -16.94
C TYR A 331 0.15 -9.39 -17.79
N TYR A 332 0.85 -9.72 -18.88
CA TYR A 332 1.55 -8.70 -19.69
C TYR A 332 0.60 -7.61 -20.20
N ASP A 333 -0.58 -7.97 -20.70
CA ASP A 333 -1.56 -6.99 -21.18
C ASP A 333 -2.08 -6.09 -20.04
N ARG A 334 -2.25 -6.63 -18.83
CA ARG A 334 -2.61 -5.83 -17.65
C ARG A 334 -1.48 -4.87 -17.25
N VAL A 335 -0.21 -5.29 -17.40
CA VAL A 335 0.94 -4.40 -17.19
C VAL A 335 0.90 -3.24 -18.19
N GLN A 336 0.67 -3.51 -19.48
CA GLN A 336 0.56 -2.45 -20.49
C GLN A 336 -0.57 -1.46 -20.17
N ARG A 337 -1.68 -1.95 -19.61
CA ARG A 337 -2.83 -1.12 -19.24
C ARG A 337 -2.64 -0.34 -17.94
N TYR A 338 -2.19 -0.99 -16.87
CA TYR A 338 -2.19 -0.46 -15.51
C TYR A 338 -0.84 0.04 -15.02
N LEU A 339 0.26 -0.38 -15.65
CA LEU A 339 1.65 -0.16 -15.22
C LEU A 339 2.56 0.28 -16.38
N PRO A 340 2.16 1.29 -17.19
CA PRO A 340 2.89 1.62 -18.42
C PRO A 340 4.32 2.13 -18.20
N LYS A 341 4.71 2.44 -16.96
CA LYS A 341 6.06 2.93 -16.60
C LYS A 341 6.99 1.83 -16.08
N GLY A 342 6.54 0.57 -16.04
CA GLY A 342 7.32 -0.57 -15.56
C GLY A 342 6.53 -1.48 -14.63
N ALA A 343 6.97 -2.73 -14.50
CA ALA A 343 6.26 -3.79 -13.78
C ALA A 343 6.74 -4.00 -12.33
N GLY A 344 7.44 -3.02 -11.75
CA GLY A 344 7.94 -3.06 -10.37
C GLY A 344 9.22 -3.87 -10.21
N GLY A 345 9.66 -4.02 -8.96
CA GLY A 345 10.93 -4.63 -8.59
C GLY A 345 10.81 -5.97 -7.86
N VAL A 346 9.60 -6.49 -7.65
CA VAL A 346 9.40 -7.75 -6.92
C VAL A 346 8.88 -8.82 -7.86
N PHE A 347 9.53 -9.96 -7.85
CA PHE A 347 9.10 -11.13 -8.61
C PHE A 347 9.56 -12.43 -7.95
N THR A 348 9.04 -13.56 -8.43
CA THR A 348 9.44 -14.88 -7.96
C THR A 348 10.01 -15.72 -9.10
N PHE A 349 10.93 -16.60 -8.72
CA PHE A 349 11.44 -17.64 -9.59
C PHE A 349 11.69 -18.92 -8.78
N GLY A 350 11.92 -20.02 -9.46
CA GLY A 350 12.28 -21.28 -8.80
C GLY A 350 13.26 -22.08 -9.64
N LEU A 351 14.10 -22.86 -8.96
CA LEU A 351 15.07 -23.76 -9.59
C LEU A 351 14.50 -25.18 -9.75
N HIS A 352 14.99 -25.92 -10.73
CA HIS A 352 14.79 -27.35 -10.75
C HIS A 352 15.47 -27.98 -9.51
N GLY A 353 14.80 -28.91 -8.82
CA GLY A 353 15.34 -29.60 -7.65
C GLY A 353 14.66 -29.23 -6.31
N GLY A 354 13.57 -28.48 -6.36
CA GLY A 354 12.66 -28.28 -5.22
C GLY A 354 13.20 -27.39 -4.11
N ARG A 355 12.60 -27.51 -2.92
CA ARG A 355 12.84 -26.66 -1.72
C ARG A 355 14.33 -26.54 -1.34
N GLU A 356 15.05 -27.68 -1.33
CA GLU A 356 16.47 -27.70 -0.92
C GLU A 356 17.37 -26.92 -1.88
N ARG A 357 17.04 -26.94 -3.17
CA ARG A 357 17.79 -26.19 -4.18
C ARG A 357 17.59 -24.68 -4.02
N GLY A 358 16.34 -24.26 -3.73
CA GLY A 358 16.04 -22.86 -3.42
C GLY A 358 16.76 -22.36 -2.15
N ALA A 359 16.83 -23.19 -1.11
CA ALA A 359 17.55 -22.85 0.12
C ALA A 359 19.05 -22.71 -0.13
N ARG A 360 19.68 -23.68 -0.84
CA ARG A 360 21.12 -23.62 -1.19
C ARG A 360 21.46 -22.39 -2.00
N LEU A 361 20.63 -22.03 -2.98
CA LEU A 361 20.81 -20.79 -3.75
C LEU A 361 20.98 -19.60 -2.80
N ILE A 362 20.04 -19.43 -1.86
CA ILE A 362 20.06 -18.28 -0.93
C ILE A 362 21.30 -18.29 -0.03
N ASP A 363 21.67 -19.48 0.49
CA ASP A 363 22.82 -19.62 1.37
C ASP A 363 24.16 -19.40 0.64
N SER A 364 24.17 -19.48 -0.70
CA SER A 364 25.37 -19.31 -1.55
C SER A 364 25.54 -17.87 -2.08
N LEU A 365 24.58 -16.97 -1.86
CA LEU A 365 24.66 -15.59 -2.32
C LEU A 365 25.73 -14.80 -1.50
N GLU A 366 26.47 -13.94 -2.19
CA GLU A 366 27.52 -13.11 -1.62
C GLU A 366 27.16 -11.62 -1.54
N LEU A 367 26.34 -11.12 -2.46
CA LEU A 367 25.93 -9.74 -2.59
C LEU A 367 24.48 -9.52 -2.16
N ILE A 368 23.57 -10.35 -2.68
CA ILE A 368 22.12 -10.21 -2.44
C ILE A 368 21.79 -10.62 -1.01
N MET A 369 21.07 -9.76 -0.28
CA MET A 369 20.82 -9.95 1.15
C MET A 369 19.60 -10.86 1.41
N HIS A 370 19.78 -11.91 2.19
CA HIS A 370 18.69 -12.75 2.68
C HIS A 370 17.95 -12.06 3.82
N VAL A 371 16.78 -11.49 3.53
CA VAL A 371 15.95 -10.80 4.53
C VAL A 371 14.46 -10.79 4.10
N THR A 372 13.59 -10.90 5.09
CA THR A 372 12.12 -10.87 4.90
C THR A 372 11.58 -9.44 4.69
N ASN A 373 12.17 -8.68 3.79
CA ASN A 373 11.71 -7.33 3.44
C ASN A 373 11.61 -7.19 1.93
N VAL A 374 11.13 -6.05 1.45
CA VAL A 374 11.05 -5.64 0.04
C VAL A 374 11.17 -4.12 -0.05
N GLY A 375 11.50 -3.61 -1.23
CA GLY A 375 11.43 -2.17 -1.50
C GLY A 375 12.55 -1.35 -0.86
N ASP A 376 13.72 -1.95 -0.71
CA ASP A 376 14.95 -1.29 -0.25
C ASP A 376 15.80 -0.85 -1.45
N ALA A 377 16.76 0.06 -1.21
CA ALA A 377 17.79 0.41 -2.18
C ALA A 377 18.74 -0.76 -2.49
N ARG A 378 18.83 -1.72 -1.57
CA ARG A 378 19.56 -2.98 -1.71
C ARG A 378 18.66 -4.08 -2.23
N THR A 379 19.24 -4.99 -3.02
CA THR A 379 18.52 -6.18 -3.48
C THR A 379 18.36 -7.19 -2.35
N LEU A 380 17.13 -7.64 -2.15
CA LEU A 380 16.75 -8.54 -1.07
C LEU A 380 16.15 -9.82 -1.63
N ILE A 381 16.40 -10.94 -0.96
CA ILE A 381 15.90 -12.25 -1.35
C ILE A 381 15.26 -12.96 -0.14
N SER A 382 14.26 -13.79 -0.39
CA SER A 382 13.67 -14.65 0.63
C SER A 382 13.13 -15.93 0.02
N HIS A 383 13.03 -17.00 0.85
CA HIS A 383 12.42 -18.27 0.51
C HIS A 383 11.08 -18.39 1.23
N PRO A 384 9.94 -18.05 0.60
CA PRO A 384 8.64 -18.00 1.26
C PRO A 384 8.29 -19.29 1.99
N ALA A 385 8.53 -20.46 1.38
CA ALA A 385 8.22 -21.77 1.94
C ALA A 385 8.98 -22.07 3.25
N SER A 386 10.16 -21.47 3.47
CA SER A 386 10.95 -21.67 4.70
C SER A 386 10.84 -20.51 5.69
N THR A 387 10.16 -19.40 5.33
CA THR A 387 10.09 -18.19 6.15
C THR A 387 8.65 -17.72 6.36
N THR A 388 8.12 -16.91 5.45
CA THR A 388 6.81 -16.25 5.60
C THR A 388 5.62 -17.20 5.54
N HIS A 389 5.78 -18.40 4.99
CA HIS A 389 4.75 -19.42 4.82
C HIS A 389 5.20 -20.79 5.39
N SER A 390 6.18 -20.81 6.30
CA SER A 390 6.75 -22.04 6.87
C SER A 390 5.76 -22.90 7.66
N GLN A 391 4.64 -22.34 8.07
CA GLN A 391 3.55 -23.04 8.76
C GLN A 391 2.57 -23.73 7.82
N LEU A 392 2.66 -23.49 6.51
CA LEU A 392 1.78 -24.13 5.52
C LEU A 392 2.37 -25.44 5.04
N SER A 393 1.49 -26.46 4.83
CA SER A 393 1.87 -27.69 4.12
C SER A 393 2.15 -27.40 2.64
N ASP A 394 2.79 -28.35 1.93
CA ASP A 394 3.07 -28.18 0.50
C ASP A 394 1.78 -28.08 -0.33
N GLU A 395 0.67 -28.73 0.11
CA GLU A 395 -0.66 -28.59 -0.50
C GLU A 395 -1.22 -27.17 -0.30
N GLN A 396 -1.13 -26.65 0.92
CA GLN A 396 -1.58 -25.26 1.23
C GLN A 396 -0.72 -24.20 0.52
N LEU A 397 0.58 -24.45 0.35
CA LEU A 397 1.46 -23.60 -0.46
C LEU A 397 1.00 -23.60 -1.93
N ALA A 398 0.70 -24.78 -2.49
CA ALA A 398 0.22 -24.91 -3.86
C ALA A 398 -1.14 -24.22 -4.08
N GLU A 399 -2.08 -24.32 -3.13
CA GLU A 399 -3.35 -23.58 -3.15
C GLU A 399 -3.15 -22.06 -3.14
N SER A 400 -2.10 -21.58 -2.46
CA SER A 400 -1.68 -20.18 -2.46
C SER A 400 -0.87 -19.78 -3.70
N GLY A 401 -0.67 -20.72 -4.65
CA GLY A 401 0.14 -20.52 -5.86
C GLY A 401 1.64 -20.46 -5.60
N ILE A 402 2.11 -20.87 -4.43
CA ILE A 402 3.52 -20.87 -4.03
C ILE A 402 4.06 -22.28 -4.15
N ARG A 403 5.09 -22.47 -4.97
CA ARG A 403 5.77 -23.76 -5.08
C ARG A 403 6.85 -23.88 -3.98
N PRO A 404 7.19 -25.11 -3.52
CA PRO A 404 8.23 -25.28 -2.49
C PRO A 404 9.59 -24.65 -2.84
N GLU A 405 9.95 -24.64 -4.13
CA GLU A 405 11.17 -24.04 -4.66
C GLU A 405 11.09 -22.54 -4.91
N THR A 406 9.97 -21.88 -4.62
CA THR A 406 9.77 -20.46 -4.91
C THR A 406 10.72 -19.59 -4.11
N VAL A 407 11.48 -18.78 -4.81
CA VAL A 407 12.33 -17.72 -4.27
C VAL A 407 11.75 -16.37 -4.68
N ARG A 408 11.63 -15.43 -3.74
CA ARG A 408 11.17 -14.07 -4.01
C ARG A 408 12.35 -13.10 -4.00
N LEU A 409 12.55 -12.39 -5.10
CA LEU A 409 13.55 -11.34 -5.26
C LEU A 409 12.88 -9.96 -5.20
N SER A 410 13.46 -9.04 -4.45
CA SER A 410 13.13 -7.61 -4.45
C SER A 410 14.35 -6.84 -4.92
N VAL A 411 14.36 -6.42 -6.17
CA VAL A 411 15.49 -5.77 -6.81
C VAL A 411 15.70 -4.35 -6.27
N GLY A 412 16.95 -4.01 -6.02
CA GLY A 412 17.40 -2.70 -5.56
C GLY A 412 18.01 -1.84 -6.68
N LEU A 413 19.00 -1.04 -6.32
CA LEU A 413 19.63 -0.03 -7.20
C LEU A 413 21.01 -0.43 -7.72
N GLU A 414 21.52 -1.59 -7.31
CA GLU A 414 22.81 -2.12 -7.72
C GLU A 414 22.91 -2.26 -9.26
N ASP A 415 24.13 -2.47 -9.73
CA ASP A 415 24.33 -2.82 -11.14
C ASP A 415 23.71 -4.20 -11.43
N PRO A 416 22.78 -4.32 -12.38
CA PRO A 416 22.15 -5.60 -12.71
C PRO A 416 23.15 -6.66 -13.14
N ALA A 417 24.26 -6.30 -13.77
CA ALA A 417 25.31 -7.26 -14.12
C ALA A 417 25.97 -7.89 -12.87
N ALA A 418 26.15 -7.12 -11.79
CA ALA A 418 26.67 -7.65 -10.53
C ALA A 418 25.66 -8.57 -9.83
N LEU A 419 24.37 -8.23 -9.88
CA LEU A 419 23.28 -9.07 -9.34
C LEU A 419 23.15 -10.37 -10.12
N ILE A 420 23.25 -10.33 -11.44
CA ILE A 420 23.22 -11.51 -12.30
C ILE A 420 24.42 -12.42 -11.99
N ALA A 421 25.63 -11.85 -11.86
CA ALA A 421 26.80 -12.64 -11.52
C ALA A 421 26.68 -13.34 -10.16
N ASP A 422 26.10 -12.66 -9.15
CA ASP A 422 25.84 -13.25 -7.83
C ASP A 422 24.79 -14.38 -7.90
N LEU A 423 23.73 -14.19 -8.69
CA LEU A 423 22.74 -15.25 -8.93
C LEU A 423 23.32 -16.45 -9.67
N ASP A 424 24.11 -16.24 -10.72
CA ASP A 424 24.68 -17.31 -11.52
C ASP A 424 25.67 -18.16 -10.70
N GLN A 425 26.55 -17.54 -9.91
CA GLN A 425 27.47 -18.30 -9.04
C GLN A 425 26.70 -19.09 -7.98
N ALA A 426 25.64 -18.53 -7.40
CA ALA A 426 24.82 -19.21 -6.40
C ALA A 426 23.93 -20.31 -7.00
N ILE A 427 23.50 -20.18 -8.24
CA ILE A 427 22.80 -21.25 -8.98
C ILE A 427 23.75 -22.41 -9.29
N ALA A 428 25.01 -22.15 -9.54
CA ALA A 428 26.00 -23.18 -9.83
C ALA A 428 26.48 -23.97 -8.58
N ALA A 429 26.26 -23.44 -7.36
CA ALA A 429 26.61 -24.09 -6.09
C ALA A 429 25.60 -25.20 -5.71
#